data_2e3b6ae4be740070ef29d6a03216ec59
#
_entry.id   2e3b6ae4be740070ef29d6a03216ec59
#
_cell.length_a   1.000
_cell.length_b   1.000
_cell.length_c   1.000
_cell.angle_alpha   90.00
_cell.angle_beta   90.00
_cell.angle_gamma   90.00
#
_symmetry.space_group_name_H-M   'P 1'
#
loop_
_entity.id
_entity.type
_entity.pdbx_description
1 polymer ?
#
loop_
_entity_poly.entity_id
_entity_poly.type
_entity_poly.pdbx_seq_one_letter_code
_entity_poly.pdbx_strand_id
1 'polypeptide(L)'
;MTDLTRGILAGLGSGLNWALTSLLVRSLMGRLTPAGISAVRSTVGGGILIAAALAAGEGLDMLQAPLWVVLSLWSAILFAMGLGDPLFFRGMDHLGVTRALTLSLLNPLLTTLTGIVWYGEPMTLLRIVGIGLVIGGLCLIVSRRGQESVRAGYATRQGLQLVFLAAGCWALSATIVKPALRQLPVLAGTALRIPMAGLVLWLTPWTRGTLDAIRASNRVERWYLATVCILNAIGSGLFTIAIRSGGVAVGNALASTSPLFAIPLEIWFLRRRPSSRTVVGAVLTVVGIGCLGF
;
A
#
# COMPACT_ATOMS: atom_id res chain seq x y z
N MET A 1 -13.88 -4.61 23.86
CA MET A 1 -12.76 -3.96 23.14
C MET A 1 -13.27 -2.59 22.68
N THR A 2 -12.59 -1.51 23.01
CA THR A 2 -12.99 -0.17 22.55
C THR A 2 -12.77 -0.05 21.03
N ASP A 3 -13.50 0.87 20.37
CA ASP A 3 -13.33 1.10 18.93
C ASP A 3 -11.90 1.55 18.60
N LEU A 4 -11.28 2.36 19.45
CA LEU A 4 -9.90 2.75 19.32
C LEU A 4 -8.93 1.54 19.33
N THR A 5 -9.14 0.59 20.25
CA THR A 5 -8.32 -0.65 20.32
C THR A 5 -8.44 -1.47 19.03
N ARG A 6 -9.67 -1.60 18.48
CA ARG A 6 -9.90 -2.26 17.19
C ARG A 6 -9.18 -1.55 16.06
N GLY A 7 -9.25 -0.21 16.02
CA GLY A 7 -8.55 0.61 15.03
C GLY A 7 -7.03 0.43 15.10
N ILE A 8 -6.45 0.41 16.30
CA ILE A 8 -5.02 0.21 16.54
C ILE A 8 -4.57 -1.18 16.04
N LEU A 9 -5.24 -2.23 16.47
CA LEU A 9 -4.89 -3.60 16.08
C LEU A 9 -5.04 -3.82 14.58
N ALA A 10 -6.10 -3.30 13.98
CA ALA A 10 -6.31 -3.38 12.53
C ALA A 10 -5.25 -2.58 11.75
N GLY A 11 -4.84 -1.41 12.23
CA GLY A 11 -3.79 -0.61 11.61
C GLY A 11 -2.43 -1.29 11.63
N LEU A 12 -2.01 -1.81 12.79
CA LEU A 12 -0.76 -2.59 12.92
C LEU A 12 -0.82 -3.87 12.08
N GLY A 13 -1.96 -4.58 12.12
CA GLY A 13 -2.19 -5.76 11.28
C GLY A 13 -2.10 -5.44 9.78
N SER A 14 -2.62 -4.29 9.35
CA SER A 14 -2.49 -3.81 7.97
C SER A 14 -1.03 -3.53 7.60
N GLY A 15 -0.24 -2.90 8.50
CA GLY A 15 1.19 -2.66 8.30
C GLY A 15 1.99 -3.96 8.15
N LEU A 16 1.76 -4.93 9.02
CA LEU A 16 2.38 -6.26 8.94
C LEU A 16 1.97 -6.98 7.64
N ASN A 17 0.67 -6.97 7.31
CA ASN A 17 0.14 -7.57 6.10
C ASN A 17 0.79 -6.98 4.83
N TRP A 18 1.00 -5.65 4.79
CA TRP A 18 1.65 -4.99 3.68
C TRP A 18 3.13 -5.37 3.56
N ALA A 19 3.83 -5.51 4.68
CA ALA A 19 5.22 -5.98 4.70
C ALA A 19 5.34 -7.42 4.18
N LEU A 20 4.48 -8.33 4.63
CA LEU A 20 4.43 -9.71 4.16
C LEU A 20 4.10 -9.80 2.67
N THR A 21 3.07 -9.06 2.22
CA THR A 21 2.69 -8.97 0.81
C THR A 21 3.87 -8.52 -0.05
N SER A 22 4.58 -7.46 0.36
CA SER A 22 5.72 -6.92 -0.39
C SER A 22 6.86 -7.92 -0.51
N LEU A 23 7.15 -8.70 0.54
CA LEU A 23 8.16 -9.76 0.50
C LEU A 23 7.79 -10.89 -0.45
N LEU A 24 6.54 -11.37 -0.40
CA LEU A 24 6.06 -12.44 -1.28
C LEU A 24 6.02 -11.98 -2.74
N VAL A 25 5.55 -10.76 -2.99
CA VAL A 25 5.58 -10.14 -4.32
C VAL A 25 7.00 -10.04 -4.84
N ARG A 26 7.97 -9.63 -3.99
CA ARG A 26 9.39 -9.58 -4.36
C ARG A 26 9.91 -10.94 -4.82
N SER A 27 9.47 -12.02 -4.17
CA SER A 27 9.89 -13.39 -4.53
C SER A 27 9.25 -13.88 -5.85
N LEU A 28 8.12 -13.30 -6.26
CA LEU A 28 7.44 -13.61 -7.52
C LEU A 28 7.97 -12.79 -8.71
N MET A 29 8.68 -11.68 -8.44
CA MET A 29 9.30 -10.87 -9.49
C MET A 29 10.40 -11.63 -10.20
N GLY A 30 10.42 -11.49 -11.53
CA GLY A 30 11.28 -12.30 -12.40
C GLY A 30 10.51 -13.37 -13.17
N ARG A 31 9.39 -13.87 -12.63
CA ARG A 31 8.44 -14.75 -13.33
C ARG A 31 7.18 -13.99 -13.75
N LEU A 32 6.63 -13.20 -12.84
CA LEU A 32 5.41 -12.43 -13.06
C LEU A 32 5.73 -10.93 -13.13
N THR A 33 5.04 -10.24 -14.02
CA THR A 33 5.13 -8.77 -14.08
C THR A 33 4.45 -8.13 -12.87
N PRO A 34 4.91 -6.95 -12.38
CA PRO A 34 4.23 -6.22 -11.32
C PRO A 34 2.74 -5.98 -11.58
N ALA A 35 2.38 -5.63 -12.83
CA ALA A 35 1.00 -5.45 -13.24
C ALA A 35 0.20 -6.77 -13.22
N GLY A 36 0.82 -7.88 -13.66
CA GLY A 36 0.21 -9.20 -13.59
C GLY A 36 -0.09 -9.63 -12.16
N ILE A 37 0.87 -9.44 -11.24
CA ILE A 37 0.65 -9.72 -9.81
C ILE A 37 -0.50 -8.86 -9.26
N SER A 38 -0.52 -7.56 -9.58
CA SER A 38 -1.58 -6.63 -9.14
C SER A 38 -2.94 -7.01 -9.73
N ALA A 39 -3.02 -7.43 -10.99
CA ALA A 39 -4.25 -7.89 -11.63
C ALA A 39 -4.81 -9.14 -10.93
N VAL A 40 -3.99 -10.18 -10.76
CA VAL A 40 -4.42 -11.44 -10.13
C VAL A 40 -4.88 -11.22 -8.69
N ARG A 41 -4.08 -10.51 -7.87
CA ARG A 41 -4.43 -10.29 -6.46
C ARG A 41 -5.67 -9.43 -6.29
N SER A 42 -5.89 -8.45 -7.18
CA SER A 42 -7.09 -7.59 -7.13
C SER A 42 -8.33 -8.35 -7.60
N THR A 43 -8.22 -9.23 -8.60
CA THR A 43 -9.34 -10.05 -9.06
C THR A 43 -9.71 -11.11 -8.02
N VAL A 44 -8.75 -11.92 -7.57
CA VAL A 44 -9.03 -13.00 -6.60
C VAL A 44 -9.36 -12.42 -5.22
N GLY A 45 -8.55 -11.48 -4.72
CA GLY A 45 -8.80 -10.82 -3.44
C GLY A 45 -10.11 -10.02 -3.45
N GLY A 46 -10.44 -9.40 -4.58
CA GLY A 46 -11.73 -8.74 -4.81
C GLY A 46 -12.90 -9.71 -4.78
N GLY A 47 -12.76 -10.88 -5.41
CA GLY A 47 -13.77 -11.96 -5.35
C GLY A 47 -14.01 -12.45 -3.91
N ILE A 48 -12.94 -12.61 -3.11
CA ILE A 48 -13.04 -12.96 -1.69
C ILE A 48 -13.82 -11.88 -0.93
N LEU A 49 -13.55 -10.59 -1.19
CA LEU A 49 -14.23 -9.48 -0.54
C LEU A 49 -15.71 -9.39 -0.94
N ILE A 50 -16.04 -9.64 -2.21
CA ILE A 50 -17.45 -9.72 -2.65
C ILE A 50 -18.16 -10.85 -1.89
N ALA A 51 -17.59 -12.04 -1.84
CA ALA A 51 -18.16 -13.16 -1.11
C ALA A 51 -18.35 -12.83 0.38
N ALA A 52 -17.36 -12.17 1.02
CA ALA A 52 -17.45 -11.73 2.40
C ALA A 52 -18.56 -10.67 2.62
N ALA A 53 -18.69 -9.69 1.71
CA ALA A 53 -19.74 -8.67 1.80
C ALA A 53 -21.14 -9.28 1.64
N LEU A 54 -21.31 -10.22 0.72
CA LEU A 54 -22.58 -10.96 0.55
C LEU A 54 -22.91 -11.80 1.77
N ALA A 55 -21.93 -12.51 2.33
CA ALA A 55 -22.10 -13.31 3.56
C ALA A 55 -22.41 -12.44 4.79
N ALA A 56 -21.93 -11.20 4.84
CA ALA A 56 -22.24 -10.22 5.88
C ALA A 56 -23.59 -9.53 5.70
N GLY A 57 -24.33 -9.80 4.60
CA GLY A 57 -25.59 -9.16 4.30
C GLY A 57 -25.48 -7.75 3.69
N GLU A 58 -24.27 -7.31 3.33
CA GLU A 58 -24.02 -5.97 2.76
C GLU A 58 -24.23 -5.89 1.22
N GLY A 59 -24.83 -6.92 0.61
CA GLY A 59 -25.08 -6.97 -0.83
C GLY A 59 -26.00 -5.87 -1.33
N LEU A 60 -27.04 -5.52 -0.57
CA LEU A 60 -27.95 -4.42 -0.91
C LEU A 60 -27.25 -3.07 -0.87
N ASP A 61 -26.37 -2.84 0.10
CA ASP A 61 -25.59 -1.61 0.20
C ASP A 61 -24.70 -1.41 -1.06
N MET A 62 -24.16 -2.52 -1.61
CA MET A 62 -23.39 -2.48 -2.85
C MET A 62 -24.25 -2.07 -4.05
N LEU A 63 -25.47 -2.62 -4.16
CA LEU A 63 -26.37 -2.37 -5.28
C LEU A 63 -27.02 -0.99 -5.24
N GLN A 64 -27.27 -0.47 -4.04
CA GLN A 64 -27.90 0.83 -3.81
C GLN A 64 -26.88 1.98 -3.67
N ALA A 65 -25.60 1.69 -3.83
CA ALA A 65 -24.56 2.70 -3.73
C ALA A 65 -24.77 3.83 -4.76
N PRO A 66 -24.76 5.11 -4.33
CA PRO A 66 -24.89 6.23 -5.25
C PRO A 66 -23.81 6.22 -6.32
N LEU A 67 -24.13 6.58 -7.56
CA LEU A 67 -23.18 6.52 -8.67
C LEU A 67 -21.89 7.30 -8.41
N TRP A 68 -21.98 8.48 -7.78
CA TRP A 68 -20.79 9.26 -7.43
C TRP A 68 -19.87 8.53 -6.46
N VAL A 69 -20.43 7.75 -5.51
CA VAL A 69 -19.65 6.92 -4.57
C VAL A 69 -18.90 5.83 -5.34
N VAL A 70 -19.60 5.11 -6.22
CA VAL A 70 -19.00 4.06 -7.06
C VAL A 70 -17.90 4.63 -7.93
N LEU A 71 -18.12 5.75 -8.63
CA LEU A 71 -17.11 6.40 -9.46
C LEU A 71 -15.91 6.89 -8.66
N SER A 72 -16.13 7.43 -7.45
CA SER A 72 -15.04 7.82 -6.56
C SER A 72 -14.22 6.62 -6.08
N LEU A 73 -14.87 5.51 -5.70
CA LEU A 73 -14.21 4.28 -5.30
C LEU A 73 -13.39 3.69 -6.46
N TRP A 74 -13.94 3.67 -7.67
CA TRP A 74 -13.29 3.12 -8.86
C TRP A 74 -12.11 3.99 -9.30
N SER A 75 -12.28 5.31 -9.39
CA SER A 75 -11.17 6.21 -9.73
C SER A 75 -10.04 6.12 -8.69
N ALA A 76 -10.39 6.12 -7.41
CA ALA A 76 -9.39 6.00 -6.35
C ALA A 76 -8.59 4.69 -6.44
N ILE A 77 -9.25 3.53 -6.67
CA ILE A 77 -8.54 2.25 -6.73
C ILE A 77 -7.70 2.11 -8.00
N LEU A 78 -8.09 2.74 -9.11
CA LEU A 78 -7.27 2.78 -10.31
C LEU A 78 -5.95 3.53 -10.07
N PHE A 79 -5.98 4.66 -9.36
CA PHE A 79 -4.74 5.33 -8.94
C PHE A 79 -3.95 4.47 -7.96
N ALA A 80 -4.58 3.81 -6.97
CA ALA A 80 -3.87 3.02 -5.99
C ALA A 80 -3.29 1.73 -6.58
N MET A 81 -4.15 0.80 -6.97
CA MET A 81 -3.74 -0.56 -7.38
C MET A 81 -3.52 -0.68 -8.89
N GLY A 82 -4.20 0.15 -9.68
CA GLY A 82 -4.04 0.16 -11.14
C GLY A 82 -2.70 0.73 -11.57
N LEU A 83 -2.26 1.83 -10.95
CA LEU A 83 -1.01 2.50 -11.26
C LEU A 83 0.01 2.41 -10.12
N GLY A 84 -0.38 2.78 -8.89
CA GLY A 84 0.53 2.90 -7.76
C GLY A 84 1.24 1.60 -7.41
N ASP A 85 0.50 0.49 -7.29
CA ASP A 85 1.10 -0.79 -6.92
C ASP A 85 2.07 -1.35 -7.97
N PRO A 86 1.77 -1.36 -9.27
CA PRO A 86 2.74 -1.77 -10.29
C PRO A 86 4.01 -0.91 -10.30
N LEU A 87 3.87 0.41 -10.12
CA LEU A 87 5.02 1.33 -10.00
C LEU A 87 5.84 1.02 -8.74
N PHE A 88 5.17 0.83 -7.60
CA PHE A 88 5.82 0.49 -6.34
C PHE A 88 6.57 -0.83 -6.42
N PHE A 89 5.95 -1.89 -6.93
CA PHE A 89 6.59 -3.20 -7.04
C PHE A 89 7.79 -3.16 -7.97
N ARG A 90 7.70 -2.45 -9.10
CA ARG A 90 8.84 -2.24 -9.99
C ARG A 90 9.96 -1.43 -9.30
N GLY A 91 9.62 -0.39 -8.57
CA GLY A 91 10.58 0.38 -7.77
C GLY A 91 11.23 -0.45 -6.67
N MET A 92 10.45 -1.30 -5.99
CA MET A 92 10.92 -2.25 -4.98
C MET A 92 11.90 -3.28 -5.56
N ASP A 93 11.75 -3.67 -6.82
CA ASP A 93 12.71 -4.55 -7.50
C ASP A 93 14.10 -3.93 -7.57
N HIS A 94 14.19 -2.64 -7.82
CA HIS A 94 15.45 -1.90 -7.86
C HIS A 94 16.04 -1.57 -6.48
N LEU A 95 15.19 -1.28 -5.47
CA LEU A 95 15.61 -0.72 -4.19
C LEU A 95 15.69 -1.73 -3.03
N GLY A 96 15.00 -2.87 -3.18
CA GLY A 96 14.72 -3.80 -2.09
C GLY A 96 13.48 -3.40 -1.28
N VAL A 97 12.98 -4.33 -0.45
CA VAL A 97 11.67 -4.22 0.21
C VAL A 97 11.66 -3.10 1.24
N THR A 98 12.55 -3.15 2.24
CA THR A 98 12.57 -2.18 3.34
C THR A 98 12.75 -0.75 2.83
N ARG A 99 13.69 -0.52 1.89
CA ARG A 99 13.95 0.83 1.35
C ARG A 99 12.74 1.35 0.57
N ALA A 100 12.12 0.53 -0.28
CA ALA A 100 10.94 0.91 -1.04
C ALA A 100 9.75 1.22 -0.11
N LEU A 101 9.48 0.36 0.88
CA LEU A 101 8.43 0.59 1.88
C LEU A 101 8.64 1.87 2.67
N THR A 102 9.88 2.16 3.09
CA THR A 102 10.14 3.40 3.83
C THR A 102 9.98 4.63 2.95
N LEU A 103 10.45 4.59 1.70
CA LEU A 103 10.30 5.72 0.76
C LEU A 103 8.84 5.95 0.37
N SER A 104 8.02 4.90 0.33
CA SER A 104 6.58 5.02 0.07
C SER A 104 5.82 5.77 1.17
N LEU A 105 6.42 5.95 2.35
CA LEU A 105 5.88 6.77 3.44
C LEU A 105 5.82 8.27 3.10
N LEU A 106 6.29 8.68 1.93
CA LEU A 106 5.93 9.96 1.34
C LEU A 106 4.40 10.08 1.13
N ASN A 107 3.69 8.98 0.91
CA ASN A 107 2.23 8.98 0.74
C ASN A 107 1.47 9.63 1.93
N PRO A 108 1.63 9.20 3.20
CA PRO A 108 0.96 9.87 4.33
C PRO A 108 1.31 11.35 4.44
N LEU A 109 2.55 11.73 4.13
CA LEU A 109 2.95 13.14 4.09
C LEU A 109 2.15 13.91 3.04
N LEU A 110 2.09 13.41 1.80
CA LEU A 110 1.31 14.02 0.72
C LEU A 110 -0.19 14.06 1.07
N THR A 111 -0.74 13.00 1.67
CA THR A 111 -2.14 12.96 2.10
C THR A 111 -2.42 13.99 3.21
N THR A 112 -1.50 14.22 4.12
CA THR A 112 -1.61 15.27 5.14
C THR A 112 -1.61 16.65 4.49
N LEU A 113 -0.71 16.90 3.54
CA LEU A 113 -0.66 18.17 2.81
C LEU A 113 -1.95 18.44 2.03
N THR A 114 -2.53 17.40 1.39
CA THR A 114 -3.84 17.55 0.73
C THR A 114 -4.96 17.80 1.74
N GLY A 115 -4.89 17.21 2.95
CA GLY A 115 -5.80 17.48 4.05
C GLY A 115 -5.80 18.96 4.45
N ILE A 116 -4.63 19.56 4.57
CA ILE A 116 -4.46 20.97 4.91
C ILE A 116 -4.98 21.87 3.78
N VAL A 117 -4.57 21.61 2.53
CA VAL A 117 -4.87 22.49 1.40
C VAL A 117 -6.33 22.41 0.95
N TRP A 118 -6.90 21.19 0.85
CA TRP A 118 -8.25 21.00 0.31
C TRP A 118 -9.34 20.90 1.37
N TYR A 119 -9.00 20.43 2.57
CA TYR A 119 -9.97 20.24 3.64
C TYR A 119 -9.83 21.27 4.77
N GLY A 120 -8.87 22.21 4.68
CA GLY A 120 -8.65 23.27 5.68
C GLY A 120 -8.22 22.73 7.04
N GLU A 121 -7.56 21.55 7.09
CA GLU A 121 -7.10 20.98 8.36
C GLU A 121 -6.03 21.88 9.00
N PRO A 122 -6.05 22.08 10.35
CA PRO A 122 -5.10 22.98 10.99
C PRO A 122 -3.66 22.45 10.95
N MET A 123 -2.71 23.36 10.71
CA MET A 123 -1.27 23.09 10.80
C MET A 123 -0.84 23.22 12.28
N THR A 124 -0.77 22.12 12.99
CA THR A 124 -0.30 22.09 14.38
C THR A 124 1.22 22.01 14.46
N LEU A 125 1.82 22.41 15.60
CA LEU A 125 3.26 22.26 15.85
C LEU A 125 3.69 20.79 15.71
N LEU A 126 2.86 19.85 16.17
CA LEU A 126 3.13 18.41 16.07
C LEU A 126 3.21 17.95 14.61
N ARG A 127 2.31 18.47 13.74
CA ARG A 127 2.36 18.19 12.29
C ARG A 127 3.63 18.77 11.64
N ILE A 128 4.06 19.97 12.03
CA ILE A 128 5.32 20.56 11.53
C ILE A 128 6.52 19.68 11.90
N VAL A 129 6.61 19.25 13.17
CA VAL A 129 7.66 18.32 13.64
C VAL A 129 7.58 17.00 12.88
N GLY A 130 6.37 16.46 12.71
CA GLY A 130 6.12 15.23 11.95
C GLY A 130 6.63 15.32 10.51
N ILE A 131 6.33 16.42 9.80
CA ILE A 131 6.83 16.69 8.45
C ILE A 131 8.36 16.70 8.43
N GLY A 132 8.99 17.39 9.38
CA GLY A 132 10.46 17.44 9.50
C GLY A 132 11.09 16.07 9.71
N LEU A 133 10.52 15.24 10.58
CA LEU A 133 10.98 13.87 10.84
C LEU A 133 10.80 12.95 9.61
N VAL A 134 9.67 13.04 8.91
CA VAL A 134 9.44 12.26 7.68
C VAL A 134 10.47 12.65 6.62
N ILE A 135 10.65 13.93 6.34
CA ILE A 135 11.61 14.41 5.34
C ILE A 135 13.04 14.01 5.74
N GLY A 136 13.43 14.22 6.99
CA GLY A 136 14.76 13.83 7.50
C GLY A 136 15.01 12.33 7.37
N GLY A 137 14.04 11.49 7.74
CA GLY A 137 14.12 10.04 7.60
C GLY A 137 14.24 9.59 6.13
N LEU A 138 13.43 10.17 5.25
CA LEU A 138 13.51 9.89 3.80
C LEU A 138 14.85 10.34 3.21
N CYS A 139 15.33 11.53 3.55
CA CYS A 139 16.64 12.02 3.12
C CYS A 139 17.77 11.10 3.57
N LEU A 140 17.73 10.59 4.80
CA LEU A 140 18.73 9.66 5.31
C LEU A 140 18.80 8.36 4.50
N ILE A 141 17.67 7.88 4.01
CA ILE A 141 17.58 6.66 3.17
C ILE A 141 18.06 6.93 1.75
N VAL A 142 17.70 8.09 1.19
CA VAL A 142 18.06 8.47 -0.18
C VAL A 142 19.55 8.81 -0.29
N SER A 143 20.15 9.42 0.74
CA SER A 143 21.54 9.92 0.76
C SER A 143 22.61 8.82 0.67
N ARG A 144 22.33 7.66 0.15
CA ARG A 144 23.29 6.58 -0.02
C ARG A 144 24.32 6.94 -1.10
N ARG A 145 25.41 7.63 -0.72
CA ARG A 145 26.64 7.72 -1.49
C ARG A 145 27.57 6.59 -1.07
N GLY A 146 27.55 5.47 -1.74
CA GLY A 146 28.55 4.41 -1.63
C GLY A 146 28.82 3.93 -3.05
N GLN A 147 30.10 3.59 -3.35
CA GLN A 147 30.67 3.17 -4.63
C GLN A 147 29.76 2.23 -5.46
N GLU A 148 28.65 2.78 -5.95
CA GLU A 148 27.81 2.06 -6.90
C GLU A 148 28.38 2.31 -8.30
N SER A 149 28.53 1.25 -9.09
CA SER A 149 28.82 1.37 -10.51
C SER A 149 27.79 2.31 -11.16
N VAL A 150 28.14 3.03 -12.22
CA VAL A 150 27.21 3.95 -12.94
C VAL A 150 25.88 3.26 -13.26
N ARG A 151 25.88 1.97 -13.53
CA ARG A 151 24.70 1.15 -13.82
C ARG A 151 23.82 0.92 -12.58
N ALA A 152 24.41 0.72 -11.40
CA ALA A 152 23.72 0.61 -10.14
C ALA A 152 23.12 1.95 -9.70
N GLY A 153 23.81 3.07 -9.95
CA GLY A 153 23.31 4.41 -9.69
C GLY A 153 22.09 4.76 -10.54
N TYR A 154 22.07 4.37 -11.80
CA TYR A 154 20.90 4.57 -12.69
C TYR A 154 19.69 3.75 -12.22
N ALA A 155 19.87 2.46 -11.90
CA ALA A 155 18.80 1.61 -11.36
C ALA A 155 18.22 2.16 -10.06
N THR A 156 19.08 2.68 -9.16
CA THR A 156 18.66 3.33 -7.92
C THR A 156 17.81 4.57 -8.19
N ARG A 157 18.22 5.45 -9.13
CA ARG A 157 17.45 6.65 -9.49
C ARG A 157 16.09 6.30 -10.06
N GLN A 158 16.02 5.32 -10.95
CA GLN A 158 14.77 4.84 -11.53
C GLN A 158 13.85 4.26 -10.45
N GLY A 159 14.39 3.45 -9.54
CA GLY A 159 13.65 2.90 -8.41
C GLY A 159 13.05 3.98 -7.51
N LEU A 160 13.82 5.03 -7.19
CA LEU A 160 13.34 6.19 -6.42
C LEU A 160 12.17 6.90 -7.12
N GLN A 161 12.31 7.20 -8.42
CA GLN A 161 11.25 7.84 -9.19
C GLN A 161 9.96 7.02 -9.20
N LEU A 162 10.07 5.71 -9.39
CA LEU A 162 8.92 4.80 -9.42
C LEU A 162 8.20 4.75 -8.06
N VAL A 163 8.94 4.67 -6.94
CA VAL A 163 8.35 4.64 -5.60
C VAL A 163 7.71 5.98 -5.23
N PHE A 164 8.32 7.10 -5.61
CA PHE A 164 7.74 8.43 -5.35
C PHE A 164 6.49 8.67 -6.19
N LEU A 165 6.46 8.25 -7.45
CA LEU A 165 5.25 8.29 -8.28
C LEU A 165 4.14 7.42 -7.68
N ALA A 166 4.47 6.22 -7.22
CA ALA A 166 3.53 5.34 -6.53
C ALA A 166 2.94 6.00 -5.28
N ALA A 167 3.78 6.62 -4.45
CA ALA A 167 3.34 7.36 -3.26
C ALA A 167 2.38 8.51 -3.62
N GLY A 168 2.64 9.23 -4.72
CA GLY A 168 1.75 10.25 -5.26
C GLY A 168 0.40 9.69 -5.71
N CYS A 169 0.41 8.57 -6.43
CA CYS A 169 -0.82 7.88 -6.84
C CYS A 169 -1.66 7.43 -5.63
N TRP A 170 -1.02 6.90 -4.59
CA TRP A 170 -1.70 6.48 -3.37
C TRP A 170 -2.25 7.66 -2.58
N ALA A 171 -1.53 8.78 -2.51
CA ALA A 171 -2.01 10.00 -1.86
C ALA A 171 -3.25 10.57 -2.57
N LEU A 172 -3.23 10.61 -3.91
CA LEU A 172 -4.37 11.03 -4.71
C LEU A 172 -5.57 10.10 -4.50
N SER A 173 -5.33 8.78 -4.52
CA SER A 173 -6.35 7.78 -4.22
C SER A 173 -6.98 7.99 -2.84
N ALA A 174 -6.16 8.18 -1.80
CA ALA A 174 -6.64 8.40 -0.43
C ALA A 174 -7.48 9.68 -0.31
N THR A 175 -7.12 10.72 -1.05
CA THR A 175 -7.87 11.98 -1.10
C THR A 175 -9.23 11.78 -1.76
N ILE A 176 -9.29 11.13 -2.93
CA ILE A 176 -10.53 10.90 -3.69
C ILE A 176 -11.48 9.97 -2.92
N VAL A 177 -10.97 8.93 -2.27
CA VAL A 177 -11.80 7.90 -1.62
C VAL A 177 -12.40 8.35 -0.29
N LYS A 178 -11.81 9.33 0.38
CA LYS A 178 -12.17 9.77 1.75
C LYS A 178 -13.67 10.05 1.93
N PRO A 179 -14.35 10.86 1.09
CA PRO A 179 -15.78 11.10 1.23
C PRO A 179 -16.65 9.87 0.91
N ALA A 180 -16.26 9.05 -0.06
CA ALA A 180 -17.02 7.89 -0.49
C ALA A 180 -17.03 6.75 0.55
N LEU A 181 -15.91 6.53 1.27
CA LEU A 181 -15.82 5.49 2.31
C LEU A 181 -16.76 5.71 3.51
N ARG A 182 -17.27 6.93 3.70
CA ARG A 182 -18.23 7.23 4.78
C ARG A 182 -19.65 6.80 4.45
N GLN A 183 -19.96 6.55 3.16
CA GLN A 183 -21.30 6.28 2.67
C GLN A 183 -21.67 4.79 2.69
N LEU A 184 -20.69 3.90 2.81
CA LEU A 184 -20.91 2.45 2.69
C LEU A 184 -20.33 1.70 3.89
N PRO A 185 -20.88 0.52 4.24
CA PRO A 185 -20.23 -0.42 5.12
C PRO A 185 -18.83 -0.81 4.63
N VAL A 186 -17.98 -1.29 5.54
CA VAL A 186 -16.57 -1.57 5.26
C VAL A 186 -16.38 -2.57 4.13
N LEU A 187 -17.10 -3.70 4.21
CA LEU A 187 -16.95 -4.77 3.22
C LEU A 187 -17.55 -4.37 1.88
N ALA A 188 -18.75 -3.75 1.87
CA ALA A 188 -19.39 -3.27 0.66
C ALA A 188 -18.49 -2.29 -0.12
N GLY A 189 -17.97 -1.25 0.55
CA GLY A 189 -17.07 -0.27 -0.08
C GLY A 189 -15.76 -0.90 -0.58
N THR A 190 -15.21 -1.88 0.15
CA THR A 190 -13.98 -2.57 -0.25
C THR A 190 -14.23 -3.54 -1.41
N ALA A 191 -15.37 -4.27 -1.37
CA ALA A 191 -15.78 -5.21 -2.42
C ALA A 191 -16.10 -4.50 -3.74
N LEU A 192 -16.68 -3.30 -3.71
CA LEU A 192 -16.96 -2.52 -4.91
C LEU A 192 -15.68 -2.00 -5.59
N ARG A 193 -14.65 -1.67 -4.82
CA ARG A 193 -13.47 -1.00 -5.39
C ARG A 193 -12.37 -1.94 -5.85
N ILE A 194 -12.03 -2.98 -5.04
CA ILE A 194 -10.84 -3.81 -5.30
C ILE A 194 -10.91 -4.58 -6.63
N PRO A 195 -12.03 -5.26 -7.01
CA PRO A 195 -12.11 -5.99 -8.27
C PRO A 195 -11.92 -5.10 -9.50
N MET A 196 -12.30 -3.82 -9.39
CA MET A 196 -12.19 -2.86 -10.50
C MET A 196 -10.75 -2.65 -10.95
N ALA A 197 -9.80 -2.60 -10.01
CA ALA A 197 -8.38 -2.54 -10.36
C ALA A 197 -7.93 -3.78 -11.14
N GLY A 198 -8.38 -4.97 -10.72
CA GLY A 198 -8.13 -6.21 -11.44
C GLY A 198 -8.69 -6.17 -12.87
N LEU A 199 -9.97 -5.82 -13.01
CA LEU A 199 -10.65 -5.72 -14.30
C LEU A 199 -9.88 -4.81 -15.27
N VAL A 200 -9.57 -3.59 -14.84
CA VAL A 200 -8.86 -2.62 -15.70
C VAL A 200 -7.46 -3.10 -16.05
N LEU A 201 -6.70 -3.66 -15.08
CA LEU A 201 -5.37 -4.18 -15.36
C LEU A 201 -5.38 -5.30 -16.41
N TRP A 202 -6.36 -6.21 -16.35
CA TRP A 202 -6.51 -7.27 -17.36
C TRP A 202 -6.77 -6.75 -18.78
N LEU A 203 -7.33 -5.57 -18.92
CA LEU A 203 -7.54 -4.90 -20.21
C LEU A 203 -6.26 -4.21 -20.73
N THR A 204 -5.22 -4.08 -19.91
CA THR A 204 -3.95 -3.46 -20.32
C THR A 204 -3.00 -4.47 -20.97
N PRO A 205 -2.09 -4.03 -21.85
CA PRO A 205 -1.05 -4.91 -22.40
C PRO A 205 -0.02 -5.34 -21.36
N TRP A 206 0.02 -4.70 -20.17
CA TRP A 206 0.99 -4.97 -19.10
C TRP A 206 0.80 -6.33 -18.43
N THR A 207 -0.37 -6.94 -18.60
CA THR A 207 -0.70 -8.27 -18.05
C THR A 207 -0.58 -9.39 -19.09
N ARG A 208 -0.18 -9.08 -20.33
CA ARG A 208 0.02 -10.11 -21.35
C ARG A 208 1.01 -11.18 -20.89
N GLY A 209 0.68 -12.45 -21.12
CA GLY A 209 1.49 -13.59 -20.69
C GLY A 209 1.38 -13.94 -19.19
N THR A 210 0.62 -13.18 -18.38
CA THR A 210 0.49 -13.47 -16.94
C THR A 210 -0.09 -14.86 -16.67
N LEU A 211 -1.12 -15.28 -17.41
CA LEU A 211 -1.73 -16.60 -17.23
C LEU A 211 -0.76 -17.74 -17.61
N ASP A 212 0.01 -17.57 -18.66
CA ASP A 212 1.01 -18.56 -19.08
C ASP A 212 2.17 -18.62 -18.07
N ALA A 213 2.60 -17.47 -17.54
CA ALA A 213 3.59 -17.41 -16.46
C ALA A 213 3.08 -18.11 -15.18
N ILE A 214 1.80 -17.97 -14.82
CA ILE A 214 1.20 -18.69 -13.69
C ILE A 214 1.16 -20.20 -13.94
N ARG A 215 0.79 -20.62 -15.16
CA ARG A 215 0.78 -22.05 -15.53
C ARG A 215 2.18 -22.65 -15.48
N ALA A 216 3.20 -21.90 -15.90
CA ALA A 216 4.60 -22.29 -15.87
C ALA A 216 5.22 -22.18 -14.46
N SER A 217 4.57 -21.55 -13.50
CA SER A 217 5.06 -21.38 -12.13
C SER A 217 5.08 -22.71 -11.37
N ASN A 218 6.08 -22.88 -10.52
CA ASN A 218 6.20 -24.05 -9.65
C ASN A 218 5.15 -23.99 -8.51
N ARG A 219 5.08 -25.08 -7.73
CA ARG A 219 4.10 -25.19 -6.63
C ARG A 219 4.28 -24.10 -5.56
N VAL A 220 5.52 -23.73 -5.25
CA VAL A 220 5.84 -22.73 -4.22
C VAL A 220 5.42 -21.34 -4.69
N GLU A 221 5.74 -20.98 -5.94
CA GLU A 221 5.34 -19.69 -6.54
C GLU A 221 3.82 -19.53 -6.59
N ARG A 222 3.10 -20.60 -6.94
CA ARG A 222 1.61 -20.58 -6.92
C ARG A 222 1.06 -20.41 -5.51
N TRP A 223 1.68 -21.04 -4.49
CA TRP A 223 1.32 -20.79 -3.11
C TRP A 223 1.60 -19.35 -2.67
N TYR A 224 2.73 -18.76 -3.06
CA TYR A 224 3.02 -17.35 -2.76
C TYR A 224 1.97 -16.44 -3.41
N LEU A 225 1.62 -16.69 -4.68
CA LEU A 225 0.59 -15.91 -5.37
C LEU A 225 -0.78 -16.02 -4.70
N ALA A 226 -1.20 -17.24 -4.34
CA ALA A 226 -2.45 -17.48 -3.62
C ALA A 226 -2.47 -16.75 -2.26
N THR A 227 -1.36 -16.82 -1.52
CA THR A 227 -1.20 -16.10 -0.25
C THR A 227 -1.29 -14.58 -0.46
N VAL A 228 -0.65 -14.01 -1.48
CA VAL A 228 -0.74 -12.59 -1.82
C VAL A 228 -2.19 -12.17 -2.12
N CYS A 229 -2.98 -13.02 -2.78
CA CYS A 229 -4.40 -12.75 -3.05
C CYS A 229 -5.23 -12.69 -1.75
N ILE A 230 -5.01 -13.63 -0.84
CA ILE A 230 -5.67 -13.66 0.47
C ILE A 230 -5.24 -12.46 1.32
N LEU A 231 -3.95 -12.18 1.37
CA LEU A 231 -3.41 -11.01 2.07
C LEU A 231 -3.96 -9.70 1.51
N ASN A 232 -4.22 -9.62 0.20
CA ASN A 232 -4.85 -8.43 -0.39
C ASN A 232 -6.28 -8.20 0.14
N ALA A 233 -7.08 -9.26 0.28
CA ALA A 233 -8.42 -9.17 0.87
C ALA A 233 -8.36 -8.78 2.36
N ILE A 234 -7.55 -9.50 3.15
CA ILE A 234 -7.38 -9.25 4.59
C ILE A 234 -6.85 -7.83 4.83
N GLY A 235 -5.77 -7.45 4.14
CA GLY A 235 -5.13 -6.15 4.32
C GLY A 235 -6.04 -4.98 3.96
N SER A 236 -6.84 -5.12 2.89
CA SER A 236 -7.83 -4.12 2.51
C SER A 236 -8.95 -3.96 3.55
N GLY A 237 -9.42 -5.06 4.12
CA GLY A 237 -10.38 -5.06 5.23
C GLY A 237 -9.80 -4.42 6.49
N LEU A 238 -8.62 -4.86 6.92
CA LEU A 238 -7.92 -4.31 8.09
C LEU A 238 -7.66 -2.81 7.96
N PHE A 239 -7.19 -2.35 6.81
CA PHE A 239 -6.97 -0.93 6.55
C PHE A 239 -8.26 -0.12 6.66
N THR A 240 -9.37 -0.63 6.12
CA THR A 240 -10.66 0.06 6.18
C THR A 240 -11.20 0.09 7.63
N ILE A 241 -11.06 -1.01 8.39
CA ILE A 241 -11.40 -1.05 9.82
C ILE A 241 -10.55 -0.05 10.62
N ALA A 242 -9.24 0.01 10.35
CA ALA A 242 -8.33 0.93 11.02
C ALA A 242 -8.76 2.40 10.85
N ILE A 243 -9.11 2.79 9.61
CA ILE A 243 -9.59 4.13 9.30
C ILE A 243 -10.95 4.41 9.97
N ARG A 244 -11.85 3.45 9.95
CA ARG A 244 -13.21 3.64 10.47
C ARG A 244 -13.26 3.73 12.00
N SER A 245 -12.50 2.86 12.69
CA SER A 245 -12.51 2.79 14.16
C SER A 245 -11.47 3.69 14.82
N GLY A 246 -10.30 3.94 14.17
CA GLY A 246 -9.23 4.78 14.70
C GLY A 246 -9.18 6.20 14.12
N GLY A 247 -9.99 6.47 13.08
CA GLY A 247 -9.87 7.68 12.27
C GLY A 247 -8.79 7.57 11.19
N VAL A 248 -8.91 8.43 10.16
CA VAL A 248 -8.01 8.37 8.98
C VAL A 248 -6.55 8.59 9.36
N ALA A 249 -6.28 9.54 10.25
CA ALA A 249 -4.92 9.87 10.68
C ALA A 249 -4.26 8.70 11.43
N VAL A 250 -4.91 8.17 12.47
CA VAL A 250 -4.39 7.06 13.28
C VAL A 250 -4.29 5.78 12.44
N GLY A 251 -5.31 5.47 11.63
CA GLY A 251 -5.32 4.29 10.76
C GLY A 251 -4.16 4.32 9.75
N ASN A 252 -3.93 5.46 9.09
CA ASN A 252 -2.80 5.64 8.16
C ASN A 252 -1.45 5.58 8.88
N ALA A 253 -1.31 6.23 10.05
CA ALA A 253 -0.06 6.20 10.82
C ALA A 253 0.33 4.77 11.20
N LEU A 254 -0.63 3.97 11.68
CA LEU A 254 -0.38 2.60 12.07
C LEU A 254 -0.13 1.67 10.88
N ALA A 255 -0.86 1.80 9.77
CA ALA A 255 -0.59 1.07 8.54
C ALA A 255 0.81 1.40 7.97
N SER A 256 1.30 2.60 8.22
CA SER A 256 2.63 3.08 7.81
C SER A 256 3.79 2.49 8.63
N THR A 257 3.52 1.65 9.63
CA THR A 257 4.57 0.90 10.37
C THR A 257 5.15 -0.27 9.57
N SER A 258 4.64 -0.54 8.37
CA SER A 258 5.09 -1.65 7.51
C SER A 258 6.62 -1.76 7.29
N PRO A 259 7.42 -0.68 7.18
CA PRO A 259 8.88 -0.81 7.08
C PRO A 259 9.51 -1.42 8.33
N LEU A 260 8.95 -1.17 9.51
CA LEU A 260 9.46 -1.76 10.77
C LEU A 260 9.23 -3.27 10.81
N PHE A 261 8.11 -3.75 10.28
CA PHE A 261 7.88 -5.19 10.12
C PHE A 261 8.72 -5.80 8.99
N ALA A 262 8.97 -5.03 7.91
CA ALA A 262 9.77 -5.50 6.78
C ALA A 262 11.23 -5.78 7.17
N ILE A 263 11.82 -5.01 8.09
CA ILE A 263 13.21 -5.16 8.54
C ILE A 263 13.49 -6.59 9.06
N PRO A 264 12.83 -7.10 10.11
CA PRO A 264 13.07 -8.44 10.60
C PRO A 264 12.68 -9.52 9.59
N LEU A 265 11.60 -9.29 8.83
CA LEU A 265 11.16 -10.23 7.81
C LEU A 265 12.17 -10.34 6.66
N GLU A 266 12.78 -9.23 6.20
CA GLU A 266 13.80 -9.24 5.15
C GLU A 266 15.08 -9.95 5.61
N ILE A 267 15.47 -9.77 6.86
CA ILE A 267 16.61 -10.48 7.45
C ILE A 267 16.34 -11.98 7.49
N TRP A 268 15.15 -12.37 7.92
CA TRP A 268 14.80 -13.79 8.13
C TRP A 268 14.53 -14.53 6.81
N PHE A 269 13.68 -13.95 5.93
CA PHE A 269 13.28 -14.61 4.67
C PHE A 269 14.30 -14.45 3.54
N LEU A 270 14.85 -13.24 3.36
CA LEU A 270 15.75 -12.94 2.24
C LEU A 270 17.23 -13.01 2.64
N ARG A 271 17.53 -13.24 3.94
CA ARG A 271 18.89 -13.24 4.51
C ARG A 271 19.69 -11.97 4.15
N ARG A 272 18.98 -10.86 3.93
CA ARG A 272 19.56 -9.55 3.62
C ARG A 272 19.44 -8.66 4.84
N ARG A 273 20.54 -7.97 5.21
CA ARG A 273 20.54 -7.00 6.30
C ARG A 273 20.41 -5.58 5.73
N PRO A 274 19.30 -4.85 6.02
CA PRO A 274 19.18 -3.44 5.67
C PRO A 274 20.33 -2.63 6.31
N SER A 275 20.76 -1.55 5.65
CA SER A 275 21.79 -0.69 6.22
C SER A 275 21.28 0.02 7.49
N SER A 276 22.17 0.32 8.43
CA SER A 276 21.80 1.06 9.66
C SER A 276 21.09 2.38 9.35
N ARG A 277 21.49 3.07 8.28
CA ARG A 277 20.82 4.29 7.81
C ARG A 277 19.38 4.04 7.37
N THR A 278 19.11 2.92 6.69
CA THR A 278 17.74 2.53 6.29
C THR A 278 16.89 2.26 7.54
N VAL A 279 17.45 1.58 8.55
CA VAL A 279 16.75 1.30 9.81
C VAL A 279 16.45 2.60 10.57
N VAL A 280 17.43 3.46 10.77
CA VAL A 280 17.26 4.76 11.46
C VAL A 280 16.28 5.64 10.68
N GLY A 281 16.43 5.74 9.36
CA GLY A 281 15.51 6.49 8.51
C GLY A 281 14.07 5.96 8.58
N ALA A 282 13.87 4.63 8.60
CA ALA A 282 12.55 4.02 8.76
C ALA A 282 11.91 4.39 10.11
N VAL A 283 12.67 4.29 11.21
CA VAL A 283 12.19 4.67 12.54
C VAL A 283 11.80 6.15 12.60
N LEU A 284 12.68 7.05 12.13
CA LEU A 284 12.40 8.49 12.11
C LEU A 284 11.14 8.81 11.29
N THR A 285 11.00 8.18 10.12
CA THR A 285 9.84 8.40 9.25
C THR A 285 8.55 7.90 9.89
N VAL A 286 8.56 6.73 10.53
CA VAL A 286 7.36 6.19 11.22
C VAL A 286 6.98 7.04 12.41
N VAL A 287 7.96 7.51 13.22
CA VAL A 287 7.70 8.44 14.34
C VAL A 287 7.11 9.75 13.81
N GLY A 288 7.68 10.28 12.71
CA GLY A 288 7.15 11.49 12.07
C GLY A 288 5.72 11.34 11.59
N ILE A 289 5.36 10.18 11.00
CA ILE A 289 3.97 9.89 10.59
C ILE A 289 3.05 9.79 11.81
N GLY A 290 3.51 9.22 12.92
CA GLY A 290 2.78 9.26 14.18
C GLY A 290 2.42 10.69 14.59
N CYS A 291 3.37 11.62 14.50
CA CYS A 291 3.12 13.04 14.78
C CYS A 291 2.15 13.71 13.79
N LEU A 292 2.04 13.25 12.52
CA LEU A 292 1.08 13.77 11.56
C LEU A 292 -0.35 13.34 11.87
N GLY A 293 -0.52 12.21 12.55
CA GLY A 293 -1.81 11.62 12.89
C GLY A 293 -2.50 12.28 14.10
N PHE A 294 -1.76 13.03 14.88
CA PHE A 294 -2.23 13.76 16.06
C PHE A 294 -2.08 15.26 15.87
#